data_63669bcf69f6ba2fdf8c5a74ead7b4c8
#
_entry.id   63669bcf69f6ba2fdf8c5a74ead7b4c8
#
_cell.length_a   1.000
_cell.length_b   1.000
_cell.length_c   1.000
_cell.angle_alpha   90.00
_cell.angle_beta   90.00
_cell.angle_gamma   90.00
#
_symmetry.space_group_name_H-M   'P 1'
#
loop_
_entity.id
_entity.type
_entity.pdbx_description
1 polymer ?
#
loop_
_entity_poly.entity_id
_entity_poly.type
_entity_poly.pdbx_seq_one_letter_code
_entity_poly.pdbx_strand_id
1 'polypeptide(L)'
;MKIFLSIFPVVTTVALIVPLPAQEKPARIPAGYMAEKIETPQGVSLGVGGMEFAPDGSLMLCTREGEVWKYLIKKKQWNLFADGLHESLGLWIDPKTSETFVIQRGEITKLVDTNGDGRADLYESFNAGWGVTDNYHEYAFGLVRDSKGNFYGTLNTSLSWPGWARSK
;
A
#
# COMPACT_ATOMS: atom_id res chain seq x y z
N MET A 1 0.55 -25.01 -77.12
CA MET A 1 0.60 -25.71 -75.82
C MET A 1 0.47 -24.57 -74.77
N LYS A 2 -0.72 -24.38 -74.18
CA LYS A 2 -0.97 -23.35 -73.17
C LYS A 2 -0.86 -24.03 -71.78
N ILE A 3 0.11 -23.62 -70.96
CA ILE A 3 0.30 -24.12 -69.60
C ILE A 3 -0.55 -23.22 -68.69
N PHE A 4 -1.58 -23.78 -68.04
CA PHE A 4 -2.35 -23.10 -67.01
C PHE A 4 -1.65 -23.35 -65.64
N LEU A 5 -1.11 -22.29 -65.07
CA LEU A 5 -0.58 -22.32 -63.71
C LEU A 5 -1.72 -21.99 -62.73
N SER A 6 -2.17 -22.98 -62.00
CA SER A 6 -3.19 -22.80 -60.94
C SER A 6 -2.50 -22.45 -59.64
N ILE A 7 -2.73 -21.20 -59.14
CA ILE A 7 -2.25 -20.72 -57.85
C ILE A 7 -3.35 -21.00 -56.83
N PHE A 8 -3.12 -21.96 -55.93
CA PHE A 8 -3.99 -22.18 -54.77
C PHE A 8 -3.58 -21.20 -53.65
N PRO A 9 -4.51 -20.44 -53.06
CA PRO A 9 -4.20 -19.60 -51.92
C PRO A 9 -3.99 -20.50 -50.68
N VAL A 10 -2.83 -20.37 -50.05
CA VAL A 10 -2.57 -20.98 -48.75
C VAL A 10 -3.22 -20.08 -47.68
N VAL A 11 -4.31 -20.55 -47.10
CA VAL A 11 -4.94 -19.88 -45.96
C VAL A 11 -4.22 -20.29 -44.68
N THR A 12 -3.36 -19.42 -44.16
CA THR A 12 -2.69 -19.63 -42.89
C THR A 12 -3.65 -19.21 -41.75
N THR A 13 -4.22 -20.18 -41.06
CA THR A 13 -5.04 -19.93 -39.89
C THR A 13 -4.13 -19.66 -38.70
N VAL A 14 -4.05 -18.40 -38.24
CA VAL A 14 -3.36 -18.04 -37.01
C VAL A 14 -4.30 -18.35 -35.85
N ALA A 15 -4.01 -19.40 -35.11
CA ALA A 15 -4.72 -19.69 -33.84
C ALA A 15 -4.24 -18.73 -32.77
N LEU A 16 -5.09 -17.80 -32.35
CA LEU A 16 -4.86 -16.99 -31.16
C LEU A 16 -4.98 -17.90 -29.92
N ILE A 17 -3.86 -18.19 -29.28
CA ILE A 17 -3.82 -18.84 -27.99
C ILE A 17 -4.13 -17.76 -26.96
N VAL A 18 -5.39 -17.69 -26.51
CA VAL A 18 -5.77 -16.88 -25.37
C VAL A 18 -5.35 -17.66 -24.11
N PRO A 19 -4.46 -17.13 -23.27
CA PRO A 19 -4.11 -17.80 -22.03
C PRO A 19 -5.37 -17.89 -21.15
N LEU A 20 -5.74 -19.11 -20.77
CA LEU A 20 -6.78 -19.31 -19.74
C LEU A 20 -6.29 -18.68 -18.43
N PRO A 21 -7.14 -17.90 -17.72
CA PRO A 21 -6.78 -17.40 -16.41
C PRO A 21 -6.43 -18.58 -15.51
N ALA A 22 -5.29 -18.47 -14.82
CA ALA A 22 -4.86 -19.47 -13.86
C ALA A 22 -5.97 -19.64 -12.81
N GLN A 23 -6.50 -20.86 -12.66
CA GLN A 23 -7.44 -21.17 -11.60
C GLN A 23 -6.70 -21.09 -10.28
N GLU A 24 -6.95 -20.03 -9.49
CA GLU A 24 -6.43 -19.93 -8.13
C GLU A 24 -6.99 -21.10 -7.32
N LYS A 25 -6.10 -21.93 -6.78
CA LYS A 25 -6.51 -22.95 -5.83
C LYS A 25 -7.07 -22.26 -4.59
N PRO A 26 -8.28 -22.67 -4.13
CA PRO A 26 -8.83 -22.05 -2.92
C PRO A 26 -7.85 -22.20 -1.76
N ALA A 27 -7.62 -21.10 -1.04
CA ALA A 27 -6.76 -21.09 0.12
C ALA A 27 -7.27 -22.09 1.16
N ARG A 28 -6.40 -22.97 1.66
CA ARG A 28 -6.76 -23.94 2.70
C ARG A 28 -6.81 -23.22 4.04
N ILE A 29 -8.02 -22.88 4.49
CA ILE A 29 -8.24 -22.20 5.75
C ILE A 29 -8.25 -23.25 6.88
N PRO A 30 -7.46 -23.09 7.95
CA PRO A 30 -7.49 -24.00 9.10
C PRO A 30 -8.87 -24.04 9.76
N ALA A 31 -9.19 -25.17 10.40
CA ALA A 31 -10.44 -25.29 11.16
C ALA A 31 -10.51 -24.25 12.28
N GLY A 32 -11.67 -23.61 12.43
CA GLY A 32 -11.89 -22.54 13.40
C GLY A 32 -11.57 -21.13 12.90
N TYR A 33 -11.06 -21.00 11.68
CA TYR A 33 -10.85 -19.72 11.01
C TYR A 33 -11.80 -19.54 9.83
N MET A 34 -12.11 -18.30 9.54
CA MET A 34 -12.88 -17.89 8.36
C MET A 34 -12.12 -16.78 7.65
N ALA A 35 -12.03 -16.84 6.32
CA ALA A 35 -11.48 -15.75 5.51
C ALA A 35 -12.60 -15.05 4.77
N GLU A 36 -12.68 -13.75 4.90
CA GLU A 36 -13.57 -12.89 4.13
C GLU A 36 -12.73 -11.98 3.23
N LYS A 37 -13.03 -11.97 1.93
CA LYS A 37 -12.41 -11.06 0.99
C LYS A 37 -13.05 -9.68 1.15
N ILE A 38 -12.23 -8.67 1.40
CA ILE A 38 -12.67 -7.27 1.39
C ILE A 38 -12.43 -6.74 -0.03
N GLU A 39 -13.48 -6.31 -0.71
CA GLU A 39 -13.36 -5.69 -2.02
C GLU A 39 -12.72 -4.30 -1.87
N THR A 40 -11.76 -3.99 -2.72
CA THR A 40 -11.07 -2.68 -2.73
C THR A 40 -11.99 -1.58 -3.26
N PRO A 41 -11.72 -0.29 -2.98
CA PRO A 41 -12.47 0.80 -3.60
C PRO A 41 -12.39 0.71 -5.13
N GLN A 42 -13.48 1.05 -5.81
CA GLN A 42 -13.54 0.95 -7.27
C GLN A 42 -12.47 1.83 -7.93
N GLY A 43 -11.70 1.23 -8.83
CA GLY A 43 -10.65 1.94 -9.57
C GLY A 43 -9.37 2.22 -8.77
N VAL A 44 -9.28 1.75 -7.52
CA VAL A 44 -8.12 1.96 -6.66
C VAL A 44 -7.29 0.68 -6.59
N SER A 45 -5.99 0.81 -6.84
CA SER A 45 -5.00 -0.25 -6.60
C SER A 45 -4.37 0.00 -5.23
N LEU A 46 -4.63 -0.89 -4.27
CA LEU A 46 -4.07 -0.76 -2.93
C LEU A 46 -2.71 -1.47 -2.84
N GLY A 47 -1.62 -0.71 -3.02
CA GLY A 47 -0.28 -1.17 -2.65
C GLY A 47 -0.07 -1.04 -1.14
N VAL A 48 -0.67 -1.97 -0.36
CA VAL A 48 -0.70 -1.88 1.11
C VAL A 48 0.70 -1.90 1.71
N GLY A 49 1.07 -0.84 2.42
CA GLY A 49 2.34 -0.68 3.12
C GLY A 49 2.26 -1.00 4.61
N GLY A 50 1.14 -0.71 5.25
CA GLY A 50 0.87 -0.98 6.65
C GLY A 50 -0.62 -1.00 6.95
N MET A 51 -1.01 -1.72 8.01
CA MET A 51 -2.40 -1.82 8.47
C MET A 51 -2.45 -1.78 9.99
N GLU A 52 -3.48 -1.13 10.52
CA GLU A 52 -3.74 -1.05 11.96
C GLU A 52 -5.24 -0.94 12.23
N PHE A 53 -5.71 -1.50 13.33
CA PHE A 53 -7.09 -1.29 13.78
C PHE A 53 -7.17 0.00 14.60
N ALA A 54 -8.08 0.87 14.21
CA ALA A 54 -8.41 2.05 15.02
C ALA A 54 -9.26 1.67 16.25
N PRO A 55 -9.25 2.47 17.32
CA PRO A 55 -10.03 2.19 18.54
C PRO A 55 -11.53 2.03 18.30
N ASP A 56 -12.09 2.61 17.25
CA ASP A 56 -13.50 2.47 16.85
C ASP A 56 -13.80 1.13 16.14
N GLY A 57 -12.78 0.27 15.98
CA GLY A 57 -12.87 -1.03 15.33
C GLY A 57 -12.82 -0.97 13.80
N SER A 58 -12.57 0.19 13.21
CA SER A 58 -12.31 0.28 11.78
C SER A 58 -10.90 -0.20 11.46
N LEU A 59 -10.69 -0.71 10.24
CA LEU A 59 -9.37 -1.03 9.72
C LEU A 59 -8.85 0.18 8.96
N MET A 60 -7.65 0.64 9.32
CA MET A 60 -6.93 1.63 8.52
C MET A 60 -5.73 1.00 7.85
N LEU A 61 -5.41 1.47 6.66
CA LEU A 61 -4.23 1.05 5.92
C LEU A 61 -3.59 2.23 5.20
N CYS A 62 -2.28 2.22 5.11
CA CYS A 62 -1.54 3.13 4.25
C CYS A 62 -1.06 2.41 3.00
N THR A 63 -0.89 3.15 1.92
CA THR A 63 -0.50 2.60 0.62
C THR A 63 0.81 3.21 0.14
N ARG A 64 1.52 2.45 -0.69
CA ARG A 64 2.71 2.95 -1.38
C ARG A 64 2.41 4.16 -2.27
N GLU A 65 1.20 4.24 -2.79
CA GLU A 65 0.73 5.35 -3.63
C GLU A 65 0.56 6.65 -2.83
N GLY A 66 0.70 6.58 -1.48
CA GLY A 66 0.67 7.74 -0.61
C GLY A 66 -0.71 8.08 -0.08
N GLU A 67 -1.58 7.10 0.02
CA GLU A 67 -2.93 7.25 0.55
C GLU A 67 -3.07 6.55 1.90
N VAL A 68 -3.98 7.02 2.74
CA VAL A 68 -4.46 6.31 3.93
C VAL A 68 -5.95 6.10 3.80
N TRP A 69 -6.35 4.84 3.84
CA TRP A 69 -7.75 4.44 3.72
C TRP A 69 -8.28 3.90 5.04
N LYS A 70 -9.53 4.23 5.35
CA LYS A 70 -10.28 3.73 6.51
C LYS A 70 -11.44 2.86 6.04
N TYR A 71 -11.43 1.59 6.44
CA TYR A 71 -12.51 0.64 6.15
C TYR A 71 -13.42 0.49 7.36
N LEU A 72 -14.67 0.92 7.21
CA LEU A 72 -15.72 0.75 8.20
C LEU A 72 -16.32 -0.65 8.10
N ILE A 73 -15.81 -1.60 8.89
CA ILE A 73 -16.11 -3.03 8.77
C ILE A 73 -17.62 -3.32 8.77
N LYS A 74 -18.35 -2.72 9.73
CA LYS A 74 -19.81 -2.94 9.85
C LYS A 74 -20.62 -2.40 8.67
N LYS A 75 -20.12 -1.34 8.02
CA LYS A 75 -20.78 -0.70 6.88
C LYS A 75 -20.27 -1.24 5.53
N LYS A 76 -19.17 -2.00 5.55
CA LYS A 76 -18.44 -2.46 4.34
C LYS A 76 -18.10 -1.29 3.41
N GLN A 77 -17.65 -0.19 3.99
CA GLN A 77 -17.41 1.08 3.28
C GLN A 77 -15.97 1.57 3.48
N TRP A 78 -15.35 1.97 2.38
CA TRP A 78 -14.06 2.64 2.37
C TRP A 78 -14.21 4.16 2.38
N ASN A 79 -13.41 4.83 3.17
CA ASN A 79 -13.25 6.28 3.17
C ASN A 79 -11.76 6.62 3.02
N LEU A 80 -11.44 7.55 2.14
CA LEU A 80 -10.10 8.10 2.03
C LEU A 80 -9.87 9.03 3.22
N PHE A 81 -8.91 8.69 4.08
CA PHE A 81 -8.57 9.48 5.26
C PHE A 81 -7.48 10.52 4.99
N ALA A 82 -6.45 10.16 4.21
CA ALA A 82 -5.37 11.06 3.81
C ALA A 82 -4.81 10.67 2.45
N ASP A 83 -4.21 11.62 1.76
CA ASP A 83 -3.49 11.42 0.50
C ASP A 83 -2.27 12.33 0.39
N GLY A 84 -1.50 12.21 -0.70
CA GLY A 84 -0.34 13.06 -0.96
C GLY A 84 0.90 12.72 -0.13
N LEU A 85 0.92 11.57 0.55
CA LEU A 85 2.10 11.06 1.24
C LEU A 85 3.11 10.48 0.26
N HIS A 86 4.36 10.39 0.68
CA HIS A 86 5.44 9.88 -0.14
C HIS A 86 5.80 8.44 0.25
N GLU A 87 5.19 7.45 -0.44
CA GLU A 87 5.47 6.02 -0.25
C GLU A 87 5.34 5.59 1.22
N SER A 88 4.13 5.72 1.77
CA SER A 88 3.85 5.34 3.16
C SER A 88 3.78 3.83 3.32
N LEU A 89 4.74 3.26 4.08
CA LEU A 89 4.92 1.82 4.26
C LEU A 89 4.88 1.38 5.73
N GLY A 90 4.25 2.16 6.57
CA GLY A 90 3.98 1.83 7.95
C GLY A 90 2.98 2.81 8.56
N LEU A 91 2.09 2.27 9.39
CA LEU A 91 1.00 2.99 10.03
C LEU A 91 0.92 2.57 11.49
N TRP A 92 0.74 3.53 12.38
CA TRP A 92 0.46 3.30 13.79
C TRP A 92 -0.63 4.25 14.28
N ILE A 93 -1.58 3.73 15.05
CA ILE A 93 -2.68 4.50 15.62
C ILE A 93 -2.63 4.37 17.14
N ASP A 94 -2.65 5.49 17.84
CA ASP A 94 -2.70 5.47 19.29
C ASP A 94 -4.02 4.85 19.78
N PRO A 95 -3.97 3.75 20.55
CA PRO A 95 -5.18 3.05 20.98
C PRO A 95 -6.05 3.85 21.98
N LYS A 96 -5.52 4.95 22.52
CA LYS A 96 -6.24 5.79 23.51
C LYS A 96 -6.74 7.08 22.89
N THR A 97 -5.92 7.72 22.06
CA THR A 97 -6.20 9.05 21.52
C THR A 97 -6.70 9.04 20.08
N SER A 98 -6.53 7.91 19.38
CA SER A 98 -6.78 7.77 17.93
C SER A 98 -5.83 8.62 17.06
N GLU A 99 -4.77 9.18 17.63
CA GLU A 99 -3.75 9.86 16.85
C GLU A 99 -3.14 8.92 15.85
N THR A 100 -3.07 9.35 14.59
CA THR A 100 -2.62 8.53 13.47
C THR A 100 -1.26 9.01 12.99
N PHE A 101 -0.31 8.08 12.90
CA PHE A 101 1.04 8.33 12.41
C PHE A 101 1.35 7.41 11.25
N VAL A 102 2.04 7.94 10.26
CA VAL A 102 2.57 7.17 9.14
C VAL A 102 4.07 7.37 9.02
N ILE A 103 4.80 6.33 8.72
CA ILE A 103 6.17 6.46 8.26
C ILE A 103 6.16 6.49 6.73
N GLN A 104 6.74 7.53 6.19
CA GLN A 104 6.94 7.71 4.77
C GLN A 104 8.44 7.86 4.48
N ARG A 105 8.82 7.97 3.22
CA ARG A 105 10.21 7.88 2.78
C ARG A 105 11.17 8.78 3.55
N GLY A 106 10.77 10.01 3.86
CA GLY A 106 11.61 11.04 4.49
C GLY A 106 11.32 11.32 5.96
N GLU A 107 10.17 10.86 6.49
CA GLU A 107 9.74 11.26 7.84
C GLU A 107 8.66 10.35 8.42
N ILE A 108 8.42 10.52 9.72
CA ILE A 108 7.19 10.14 10.38
C ILE A 108 6.28 11.37 10.39
N THR A 109 5.08 11.22 9.83
CA THR A 109 4.08 12.28 9.76
C THR A 109 2.90 11.92 10.66
N LYS A 110 2.45 12.87 11.47
CA LYS A 110 1.19 12.77 12.18
C LYS A 110 0.08 13.35 11.31
N LEU A 111 -0.98 12.58 11.15
CA LEU A 111 -2.16 12.95 10.38
C LEU A 111 -3.27 13.39 11.35
N VAL A 112 -3.81 14.57 11.15
CA VAL A 112 -4.83 15.16 12.02
C VAL A 112 -6.03 15.58 11.19
N ASP A 113 -7.21 15.14 11.61
CA ASP A 113 -8.50 15.65 11.15
C ASP A 113 -8.94 16.73 12.15
N THR A 114 -8.74 18.00 11.78
CA THR A 114 -8.99 19.13 12.70
C THR A 114 -10.45 19.56 12.72
N ASN A 115 -11.20 19.26 11.66
CA ASN A 115 -12.58 19.67 11.46
C ASN A 115 -13.62 18.57 11.74
N GLY A 116 -13.17 17.30 11.90
CA GLY A 116 -14.01 16.17 12.23
C GLY A 116 -14.82 15.60 11.07
N ASP A 117 -14.40 15.85 9.82
CA ASP A 117 -15.09 15.37 8.63
C ASP A 117 -14.69 13.93 8.22
N GLY A 118 -13.72 13.35 8.91
CA GLY A 118 -13.20 12.01 8.66
C GLY A 118 -12.04 11.98 7.67
N ARG A 119 -11.47 13.14 7.32
CA ARG A 119 -10.29 13.28 6.48
C ARG A 119 -9.24 14.15 7.17
N ALA A 120 -7.97 13.75 7.10
CA ALA A 120 -6.88 14.56 7.61
C ALA A 120 -6.69 15.82 6.76
N ASP A 121 -6.67 16.96 7.42
CA ASP A 121 -6.45 18.28 6.84
C ASP A 121 -5.18 18.96 7.36
N LEU A 122 -4.53 18.37 8.37
CA LEU A 122 -3.24 18.81 8.89
C LEU A 122 -2.25 17.65 8.90
N TYR A 123 -1.05 17.89 8.37
CA TYR A 123 0.07 16.96 8.26
C TYR A 123 1.23 17.55 9.04
N GLU A 124 1.51 16.99 10.21
CA GLU A 124 2.60 17.46 11.07
C GLU A 124 3.83 16.56 10.89
N SER A 125 4.95 17.14 10.50
CA SER A 125 6.24 16.43 10.51
C SER A 125 6.63 16.13 11.96
N PHE A 126 6.50 14.88 12.36
CA PHE A 126 6.81 14.44 13.72
C PHE A 126 8.30 14.15 13.90
N ASN A 127 8.91 13.51 12.94
CA ASN A 127 10.35 13.23 12.94
C ASN A 127 10.87 13.03 11.51
N ALA A 128 11.84 13.84 11.11
CA ALA A 128 12.57 13.74 9.85
C ALA A 128 14.08 13.54 10.10
N GLY A 129 14.41 12.66 11.06
CA GLY A 129 15.78 12.48 11.57
C GLY A 129 16.73 11.69 10.66
N TRP A 130 16.30 11.27 9.45
CA TRP A 130 17.15 10.55 8.50
C TRP A 130 17.19 11.22 7.13
N GLY A 131 18.24 10.91 6.36
CA GLY A 131 18.39 11.43 5.01
C GLY A 131 17.65 10.60 3.97
N VAL A 132 17.37 11.22 2.84
CA VAL A 132 16.87 10.58 1.61
C VAL A 132 17.79 10.99 0.48
N THR A 133 18.18 10.04 -0.38
CA THR A 133 18.92 10.31 -1.61
C THR A 133 18.02 10.16 -2.84
N ASP A 134 18.58 10.27 -4.01
CA ASP A 134 17.90 10.04 -5.30
C ASP A 134 17.66 8.56 -5.62
N ASN A 135 18.12 7.63 -4.76
CA ASN A 135 17.90 6.20 -4.94
C ASN A 135 16.47 5.83 -4.59
N TYR A 136 15.69 5.45 -5.60
CA TYR A 136 14.28 5.11 -5.43
C TYR A 136 14.01 3.84 -4.58
N HIS A 137 15.03 3.03 -4.28
CA HIS A 137 14.92 1.87 -3.38
C HIS A 137 15.02 2.24 -1.88
N GLU A 138 15.22 3.48 -1.55
CA GLU A 138 15.32 3.94 -0.17
C GLU A 138 13.95 4.15 0.46
N TYR A 139 13.37 3.07 0.96
CA TYR A 139 12.10 3.09 1.67
C TYR A 139 12.31 3.15 3.19
N ALA A 140 11.27 3.59 3.89
CA ALA A 140 11.11 3.45 5.34
C ALA A 140 9.89 2.56 5.61
N PHE A 141 10.04 1.54 6.47
CA PHE A 141 9.03 0.53 6.68
C PHE A 141 8.66 0.37 8.14
N GLY A 142 7.44 -0.12 8.35
CA GLY A 142 6.91 -0.49 9.64
C GLY A 142 6.88 0.71 10.59
N LEU A 143 5.94 0.73 11.50
CA LEU A 143 5.88 1.76 12.52
C LEU A 143 5.23 1.16 13.75
N VAL A 144 6.00 1.06 14.83
CA VAL A 144 5.48 0.62 16.12
C VAL A 144 5.92 1.60 17.20
N ARG A 145 5.14 1.71 18.28
CA ARG A 145 5.43 2.60 19.39
C ARG A 145 5.47 1.82 20.70
N ASP A 146 6.49 2.05 21.51
CA ASP A 146 6.59 1.44 22.82
C ASP A 146 5.78 2.21 23.89
N SER A 147 5.69 1.65 25.11
CA SER A 147 5.00 2.27 26.23
C SER A 147 5.66 3.54 26.76
N LYS A 148 6.90 3.84 26.34
CA LYS A 148 7.64 5.06 26.70
C LYS A 148 7.44 6.16 25.64
N GLY A 149 6.74 5.86 24.54
CA GLY A 149 6.46 6.80 23.46
C GLY A 149 7.50 6.82 22.35
N ASN A 150 8.48 5.90 22.34
CA ASN A 150 9.47 5.82 21.27
C ASN A 150 8.89 5.09 20.06
N PHE A 151 9.14 5.63 18.87
CA PHE A 151 8.82 4.98 17.61
C PHE A 151 9.99 4.13 17.11
N TYR A 152 9.67 3.00 16.49
CA TYR A 152 10.59 2.10 15.83
C TYR A 152 10.13 1.84 14.40
N GLY A 153 11.03 2.00 13.46
CA GLY A 153 10.85 1.71 12.04
C GLY A 153 12.14 1.18 11.44
N THR A 154 12.12 0.74 10.21
CA THR A 154 13.29 0.25 9.50
C THR A 154 13.54 1.09 8.25
N LEU A 155 14.80 1.36 7.97
CA LEU A 155 15.23 2.05 6.77
C LEU A 155 15.98 1.07 5.88
N ASN A 156 15.65 1.01 4.59
CA ASN A 156 16.49 0.30 3.63
C ASN A 156 17.85 0.95 3.56
N THR A 157 18.87 0.11 3.43
CA THR A 157 20.21 0.58 3.08
C THR A 157 20.21 1.06 1.64
N SER A 158 20.88 2.18 1.37
CA SER A 158 21.16 2.60 0.00
C SER A 158 22.02 1.53 -0.69
N LEU A 159 21.54 1.03 -1.82
CA LEU A 159 22.28 0.04 -2.62
C LEU A 159 23.45 0.68 -3.39
N SER A 160 23.45 2.00 -3.53
CA SER A 160 24.39 2.70 -4.42
C SER A 160 25.37 3.61 -3.71
N TRP A 161 25.16 4.00 -2.42
CA TRP A 161 26.16 4.80 -1.69
C TRP A 161 25.79 5.23 -0.30
N PRO A 162 26.84 5.60 0.47
CA PRO A 162 27.15 4.83 1.66
C PRO A 162 25.98 4.90 2.62
N GLY A 163 25.73 3.80 3.36
CA GLY A 163 24.61 3.68 4.29
C GLY A 163 24.52 4.81 5.35
N TRP A 164 25.61 5.58 5.54
CA TRP A 164 25.61 6.77 6.39
C TRP A 164 24.81 7.95 5.81
N ALA A 165 24.51 7.96 4.52
CA ALA A 165 23.73 9.04 3.91
C ALA A 165 22.29 9.12 4.47
N ARG A 166 21.79 8.05 5.07
CA ARG A 166 20.47 8.01 5.72
C ARG A 166 20.53 8.18 7.25
N SER A 167 21.71 8.09 7.85
CA SER A 167 21.91 8.33 9.27
C SER A 167 22.40 9.78 9.49
N LYS A 168 21.71 10.53 10.32
CA LYS A 168 22.17 11.80 10.85
C LYS A 168 22.66 11.61 12.27
#